data_3e1020c340941362c0e99219d28e241f
#
_entry.id   3e1020c340941362c0e99219d28e241f
#
_cell.length_a   1.000
_cell.length_b   1.000
_cell.length_c   1.000
_cell.angle_alpha   90.00
_cell.angle_beta   90.00
_cell.angle_gamma   90.00
#
_symmetry.space_group_name_H-M   'P 1'
#
loop_
_entity.id
_entity.type
_entity.pdbx_description
1 polymer ?
#
loop_
_entity_poly.entity_id
_entity_poly.type
_entity_poly.pdbx_seq_one_letter_code
_entity_poly.pdbx_strand_id
1 'polypeptide(L)'
;DKDDNNQDNNNNQDQDKDDNNQDNNNNQDQDKDDNNQDNNNNQDQDKDDNNQNDDNNSSNINGFSKEQVEVLNLVNKERKANGLKPLTLNKELSNVANIKSRDMIEKGYFDHTSPTYGSPFDMMKKFNISYNTAGENIAMGQKTPSEVMNSWMNSSGHRANILNSTYTELGVGIQKDSNGTIYWTQMFIGR
;
A
#
# COMPACT_ATOMS: atom_id res chain seq x y z
N ASP A 1 -40.06 2.29 -25.04
CA ASP A 1 -38.76 1.89 -25.58
C ASP A 1 -37.72 2.73 -24.93
N LYS A 2 -37.13 2.20 -23.88
CA LYS A 2 -36.02 2.81 -23.12
C LYS A 2 -35.00 1.71 -22.95
N ASP A 3 -33.92 1.84 -23.68
CA ASP A 3 -32.72 1.02 -23.51
C ASP A 3 -31.80 1.71 -22.52
N ASP A 4 -31.86 1.25 -21.28
CA ASP A 4 -30.85 1.53 -20.28
C ASP A 4 -29.77 0.45 -20.36
N ASN A 5 -28.73 0.75 -21.08
CA ASN A 5 -27.55 -0.10 -21.15
C ASN A 5 -26.47 0.48 -20.18
N ASN A 6 -26.54 0.07 -18.93
CA ASN A 6 -25.48 0.31 -17.96
C ASN A 6 -24.71 -1.00 -17.78
N GLN A 7 -23.62 -1.16 -18.53
CA GLN A 7 -22.69 -2.26 -18.36
C GLN A 7 -21.52 -1.79 -17.51
N ASP A 8 -21.71 -1.77 -16.20
CA ASP A 8 -20.60 -1.80 -15.26
C ASP A 8 -20.20 -3.25 -15.01
N ASN A 9 -19.39 -3.76 -15.92
CA ASN A 9 -18.87 -5.11 -15.82
C ASN A 9 -17.39 -5.01 -15.44
N ASN A 10 -17.10 -5.06 -14.16
CA ASN A 10 -15.78 -5.45 -13.70
C ASN A 10 -15.87 -6.27 -12.41
N ASN A 11 -16.36 -7.50 -12.62
CA ASN A 11 -16.33 -8.54 -11.62
C ASN A 11 -14.97 -9.25 -11.77
N ASN A 12 -13.95 -8.79 -11.08
CA ASN A 12 -12.70 -9.52 -10.96
C ASN A 12 -12.65 -10.11 -9.54
N GLN A 13 -13.26 -11.28 -9.41
CA GLN A 13 -13.03 -12.19 -8.30
C GLN A 13 -11.87 -13.10 -8.70
N ASP A 14 -10.66 -12.70 -8.40
CA ASP A 14 -9.54 -13.61 -8.37
C ASP A 14 -9.16 -13.83 -6.90
N GLN A 15 -9.58 -15.00 -6.41
CA GLN A 15 -9.07 -15.56 -5.16
C GLN A 15 -7.71 -16.18 -5.45
N ASP A 16 -6.66 -15.41 -5.33
CA ASP A 16 -5.31 -15.96 -5.31
C ASP A 16 -5.06 -16.55 -3.92
N LYS A 17 -5.20 -17.88 -3.85
CA LYS A 17 -4.60 -18.67 -2.77
C LYS A 17 -3.12 -18.77 -3.08
N ASP A 18 -2.31 -18.02 -2.38
CA ASP A 18 -0.86 -18.19 -2.41
C ASP A 18 -0.51 -19.53 -1.76
N ASP A 19 -0.25 -20.53 -2.59
CA ASP A 19 0.40 -21.76 -2.19
C ASP A 19 1.86 -21.47 -1.82
N ASN A 20 2.15 -21.66 -0.53
CA ASN A 20 3.49 -21.70 0.03
C ASN A 20 4.32 -22.78 -0.67
N ASN A 21 5.24 -22.41 -1.52
CA ASN A 21 6.29 -23.32 -1.99
C ASN A 21 7.62 -22.85 -1.40
N GLN A 22 8.03 -23.58 -0.36
CA GLN A 22 9.37 -23.53 0.21
C GLN A 22 10.30 -24.28 -0.74
N ASP A 23 11.10 -23.58 -1.50
CA ASP A 23 12.29 -24.16 -2.09
C ASP A 23 13.52 -23.71 -1.31
N ASN A 24 14.01 -24.68 -0.56
CA ASN A 24 15.27 -24.70 0.13
C ASN A 24 16.38 -24.92 -0.93
N ASN A 25 17.21 -23.92 -1.20
CA ASN A 25 18.45 -24.19 -1.92
C ASN A 25 19.64 -23.52 -1.24
N ASN A 26 20.33 -24.42 -0.54
CA ASN A 26 21.63 -24.22 0.05
C ASN A 26 22.67 -24.16 -1.07
N ASN A 27 23.40 -23.06 -1.22
CA ASN A 27 24.68 -23.09 -1.88
C ASN A 27 25.67 -22.16 -1.16
N GLN A 28 26.59 -22.85 -0.48
CA GLN A 28 27.84 -22.30 0.01
C GLN A 28 28.77 -22.11 -1.18
N ASP A 29 29.36 -20.95 -1.34
CA ASP A 29 30.70 -20.82 -1.87
C ASP A 29 31.43 -19.72 -1.13
N GLN A 30 32.55 -20.15 -0.55
CA GLN A 30 33.60 -19.33 0.02
C GLN A 30 34.45 -18.78 -1.11
N ASP A 31 34.89 -17.52 -1.04
CA ASP A 31 36.28 -17.17 -1.33
C ASP A 31 36.61 -15.77 -0.79
N LYS A 32 37.63 -15.71 -0.18
CA LYS A 32 38.68 -15.00 0.51
C LYS A 32 39.20 -13.72 -0.16
N ASP A 33 39.56 -12.82 0.78
CA ASP A 33 40.71 -11.91 0.79
C ASP A 33 40.69 -10.68 -0.17
N ASP A 34 40.68 -9.47 0.38
CA ASP A 34 41.91 -8.71 0.58
C ASP A 34 41.70 -7.39 1.34
N ASN A 35 42.68 -7.14 2.19
CA ASN A 35 42.96 -5.95 3.00
C ASN A 35 43.02 -4.66 2.18
N ASN A 36 42.49 -3.56 2.71
CA ASN A 36 43.30 -2.35 2.83
C ASN A 36 42.79 -1.44 3.96
N GLN A 37 43.69 -1.18 4.89
CA GLN A 37 43.61 -0.17 5.95
C GLN A 37 43.81 1.20 5.32
N ASP A 38 43.03 2.19 5.73
CA ASP A 38 43.59 3.49 6.04
C ASP A 38 42.76 4.20 7.11
N ASN A 39 43.53 4.62 8.07
CA ASN A 39 43.31 5.30 9.32
C ASN A 39 42.93 6.77 9.07
N ASN A 40 41.91 7.33 9.68
CA ASN A 40 42.07 8.64 10.26
C ASN A 40 41.12 8.94 11.41
N ASN A 41 41.76 9.26 12.50
CA ASN A 41 41.28 9.66 13.80
C ASN A 41 40.68 11.07 13.74
N ASN A 42 39.50 11.30 14.35
CA ASN A 42 39.34 12.49 15.19
C ASN A 42 38.26 12.27 16.25
N GLN A 43 38.67 12.38 17.48
CA GLN A 43 37.89 12.51 18.69
C GLN A 43 37.17 13.86 18.70
N ASP A 44 35.94 13.92 19.23
CA ASP A 44 35.65 14.66 20.46
C ASP A 44 34.15 14.54 20.86
N GLN A 45 34.04 14.00 22.11
CA GLN A 45 33.20 14.40 23.25
C GLN A 45 31.66 14.27 23.23
N ASP A 46 31.31 13.28 24.01
CA ASP A 46 30.26 13.17 25.04
C ASP A 46 29.21 14.31 25.18
N LYS A 47 27.94 13.92 25.05
CA LYS A 47 26.97 14.21 26.11
C LYS A 47 25.80 13.19 26.06
N ASP A 48 25.72 12.44 27.16
CA ASP A 48 24.54 11.71 27.60
C ASP A 48 23.32 12.65 27.64
N ASP A 49 22.25 12.25 26.97
CA ASP A 49 20.90 12.54 27.46
C ASP A 49 19.98 11.38 27.10
N ASN A 50 19.75 10.61 28.15
CA ASN A 50 18.76 9.57 28.27
C ASN A 50 17.37 10.21 28.20
N ASN A 51 16.67 10.05 27.09
CA ASN A 51 15.22 10.27 27.08
C ASN A 51 14.55 9.20 26.24
N GLN A 52 14.13 8.16 26.93
CA GLN A 52 13.10 7.25 26.43
C GLN A 52 11.80 8.05 26.31
N ASN A 53 11.45 8.38 25.09
CA ASN A 53 10.08 8.75 24.76
C ASN A 53 9.72 8.11 23.43
N ASP A 54 8.74 7.26 23.50
CA ASP A 54 7.89 6.69 22.47
C ASP A 54 8.11 7.22 21.05
N ASP A 55 8.71 6.36 20.19
CA ASP A 55 8.80 6.53 18.74
C ASP A 55 7.42 6.50 18.08
N ASN A 56 6.62 7.51 18.34
CA ASN A 56 5.36 7.78 17.62
C ASN A 56 5.44 9.12 16.88
N ASN A 57 6.63 9.48 16.41
CA ASN A 57 6.82 10.62 15.53
C ASN A 57 6.95 10.15 14.07
N SER A 58 5.88 9.57 13.52
CA SER A 58 5.70 9.44 12.07
C SER A 58 5.67 10.86 11.50
N SER A 59 6.75 11.26 10.87
CA SER A 59 6.88 12.56 10.23
C SER A 59 5.77 12.73 9.20
N ASN A 60 4.70 13.43 9.57
CA ASN A 60 3.58 13.73 8.69
C ASN A 60 4.03 14.73 7.63
N ILE A 61 4.04 14.29 6.37
CA ILE A 61 4.31 15.14 5.20
C ILE A 61 2.97 15.60 4.64
N ASN A 62 2.66 16.88 4.79
CA ASN A 62 1.39 17.45 4.31
C ASN A 62 0.12 16.72 4.81
N GLY A 63 0.16 16.16 6.03
CA GLY A 63 -0.96 15.45 6.63
C GLY A 63 -1.07 13.97 6.26
N PHE A 64 -0.02 13.40 5.65
CA PHE A 64 0.10 11.96 5.33
C PHE A 64 1.29 11.35 6.07
N SER A 65 1.21 10.06 6.40
CA SER A 65 2.34 9.35 6.98
C SER A 65 3.45 9.16 5.94
N LYS A 66 4.67 8.92 6.42
CA LYS A 66 5.82 8.63 5.56
C LYS A 66 5.55 7.45 4.62
N GLU A 67 4.93 6.40 5.14
CA GLU A 67 4.61 5.19 4.39
C GLU A 67 3.56 5.46 3.30
N GLN A 68 2.55 6.30 3.57
CA GLN A 68 1.56 6.69 2.56
C GLN A 68 2.21 7.44 1.39
N VAL A 69 3.13 8.36 1.70
CA VAL A 69 3.87 9.10 0.69
C VAL A 69 4.80 8.17 -0.10
N GLU A 70 5.44 7.22 0.57
CA GLU A 70 6.31 6.24 -0.09
C GLU A 70 5.52 5.34 -1.05
N VAL A 71 4.34 4.84 -0.64
CA VAL A 71 3.44 4.08 -1.54
C VAL A 71 3.06 4.92 -2.77
N LEU A 72 2.68 6.19 -2.59
CA LEU A 72 2.40 7.08 -3.73
C LEU A 72 3.60 7.19 -4.68
N ASN A 73 4.80 7.41 -4.13
CA ASN A 73 6.01 7.56 -4.93
C ASN A 73 6.31 6.30 -5.74
N LEU A 74 6.14 5.12 -5.14
CA LEU A 74 6.31 3.83 -5.82
C LEU A 74 5.26 3.63 -6.92
N VAL A 75 3.98 3.92 -6.64
CA VAL A 75 2.91 3.90 -7.65
C VAL A 75 3.25 4.83 -8.82
N ASN A 76 3.66 6.05 -8.54
CA ASN A 76 3.97 7.03 -9.57
C ASN A 76 5.24 6.69 -10.36
N LYS A 77 6.19 5.99 -9.75
CA LYS A 77 7.35 5.42 -10.47
C LYS A 77 6.90 4.41 -11.52
N GLU A 78 6.03 3.46 -11.15
CA GLU A 78 5.49 2.46 -12.08
C GLU A 78 4.63 3.10 -13.16
N ARG A 79 3.76 4.04 -12.80
CA ARG A 79 2.93 4.77 -13.76
C ARG A 79 3.77 5.54 -14.77
N LYS A 80 4.80 6.26 -14.32
CA LYS A 80 5.73 6.99 -15.20
C LYS A 80 6.46 6.04 -16.15
N ALA A 81 6.92 4.89 -15.67
CA ALA A 81 7.58 3.87 -16.51
C ALA A 81 6.66 3.33 -17.61
N ASN A 82 5.34 3.40 -17.41
CA ASN A 82 4.31 2.99 -18.37
C ASN A 82 3.66 4.18 -19.12
N GLY A 83 4.25 5.37 -19.09
CA GLY A 83 3.77 6.55 -19.84
C GLY A 83 2.49 7.17 -19.30
N LEU A 84 2.12 6.88 -18.05
CA LEU A 84 0.89 7.36 -17.42
C LEU A 84 1.14 8.62 -16.58
N LYS A 85 0.10 9.44 -16.43
CA LYS A 85 0.13 10.59 -15.54
C LYS A 85 0.24 10.12 -14.08
N PRO A 86 0.98 10.85 -13.22
CA PRO A 86 1.07 10.55 -11.81
C PRO A 86 -0.28 10.77 -11.11
N LEU A 87 -0.52 10.01 -10.04
CA LEU A 87 -1.62 10.22 -9.11
C LEU A 87 -1.21 11.20 -8.02
N THR A 88 -2.20 11.81 -7.36
CA THR A 88 -2.02 12.61 -6.15
C THR A 88 -2.66 11.93 -4.94
N LEU A 89 -2.09 12.10 -3.74
CA LEU A 89 -2.75 11.63 -2.52
C LEU A 89 -3.98 12.48 -2.21
N ASN A 90 -5.08 11.79 -1.91
CA ASN A 90 -6.31 12.39 -1.43
C ASN A 90 -6.51 12.02 0.05
N LYS A 91 -6.67 13.03 0.90
CA LYS A 91 -6.75 12.85 2.35
C LYS A 91 -8.03 12.15 2.80
N GLU A 92 -9.16 12.56 2.26
CA GLU A 92 -10.45 11.95 2.56
C GLU A 92 -10.49 10.50 2.11
N LEU A 93 -9.98 10.22 0.92
CA LEU A 93 -9.88 8.85 0.39
C LEU A 93 -8.91 8.00 1.21
N SER A 94 -7.79 8.57 1.68
CA SER A 94 -6.86 7.87 2.57
C SER A 94 -7.47 7.56 3.94
N ASN A 95 -8.34 8.43 4.45
CA ASN A 95 -9.10 8.16 5.65
C ASN A 95 -10.05 6.96 5.45
N VAL A 96 -10.75 6.89 4.32
CA VAL A 96 -11.62 5.75 3.98
C VAL A 96 -10.80 4.47 3.85
N ALA A 97 -9.67 4.51 3.17
CA ALA A 97 -8.76 3.37 3.06
C ALA A 97 -8.23 2.89 4.43
N ASN A 98 -7.91 3.82 5.34
CA ASN A 98 -7.53 3.48 6.71
C ASN A 98 -8.68 2.80 7.48
N ILE A 99 -9.92 3.27 7.29
CA ILE A 99 -11.11 2.65 7.89
C ILE A 99 -11.29 1.23 7.33
N LYS A 100 -11.09 1.01 6.03
CA LYS A 100 -11.14 -0.32 5.41
C LYS A 100 -10.13 -1.27 6.01
N SER A 101 -8.86 -0.86 6.12
CA SER A 101 -7.80 -1.67 6.73
C SER A 101 -8.12 -2.01 8.19
N ARG A 102 -8.67 -1.06 8.95
CA ARG A 102 -9.10 -1.29 10.34
C ARG A 102 -10.30 -2.22 10.43
N ASP A 103 -11.29 -2.07 9.56
CA ASP A 103 -12.47 -2.91 9.53
C ASP A 103 -12.11 -4.38 9.25
N MET A 104 -11.15 -4.63 8.33
CA MET A 104 -10.63 -5.97 8.10
C MET A 104 -10.05 -6.60 9.38
N ILE A 105 -9.28 -5.84 10.16
CA ILE A 105 -8.71 -6.28 11.44
C ILE A 105 -9.83 -6.53 12.47
N GLU A 106 -10.70 -5.55 12.71
CA GLU A 106 -11.70 -5.60 13.76
C GLU A 106 -12.78 -6.65 13.53
N LYS A 107 -13.09 -6.94 12.27
CA LYS A 107 -14.10 -7.93 11.88
C LYS A 107 -13.51 -9.29 11.51
N GLY A 108 -12.18 -9.41 11.47
CA GLY A 108 -11.49 -10.67 11.22
C GLY A 108 -11.71 -11.22 9.81
N TYR A 109 -11.65 -10.38 8.78
CA TYR A 109 -11.77 -10.78 7.37
C TYR A 109 -10.68 -10.16 6.50
N PHE A 110 -10.48 -10.73 5.32
CA PHE A 110 -9.62 -10.16 4.28
C PHE A 110 -10.35 -10.33 2.93
N ASP A 111 -11.08 -9.30 2.52
CA ASP A 111 -11.93 -9.30 1.32
C ASP A 111 -12.23 -7.86 0.91
N HIS A 112 -12.52 -7.63 -0.37
CA HIS A 112 -13.00 -6.34 -0.87
C HIS A 112 -14.35 -5.95 -0.26
N THR A 113 -15.24 -6.91 -0.08
CA THR A 113 -16.56 -6.67 0.50
C THR A 113 -16.50 -6.66 2.02
N SER A 114 -16.79 -5.50 2.61
CA SER A 114 -16.88 -5.32 4.05
C SER A 114 -18.23 -5.81 4.59
N PRO A 115 -18.25 -6.57 5.70
CA PRO A 115 -19.52 -6.89 6.38
C PRO A 115 -20.20 -5.66 6.99
N THR A 116 -19.44 -4.56 7.20
CA THR A 116 -19.91 -3.30 7.79
C THR A 116 -20.35 -2.29 6.74
N TYR A 117 -19.61 -2.21 5.62
CA TYR A 117 -19.74 -1.11 4.65
C TYR A 117 -20.13 -1.54 3.24
N GLY A 118 -20.22 -2.86 2.96
CA GLY A 118 -20.48 -3.39 1.62
C GLY A 118 -19.25 -3.36 0.71
N SER A 119 -19.45 -3.17 -0.58
CA SER A 119 -18.36 -3.04 -1.55
C SER A 119 -17.50 -1.82 -1.29
N PRO A 120 -16.26 -1.74 -1.84
CA PRO A 120 -15.44 -0.55 -1.77
C PRO A 120 -16.17 0.71 -2.29
N PHE A 121 -16.99 0.54 -3.29
CA PHE A 121 -17.80 1.61 -3.90
C PHE A 121 -18.92 2.09 -2.96
N ASP A 122 -19.60 1.18 -2.27
CA ASP A 122 -20.59 1.51 -1.23
C ASP A 122 -19.92 2.25 -0.07
N MET A 123 -18.73 1.78 0.30
CA MET A 123 -17.95 2.42 1.36
C MET A 123 -17.54 3.84 0.97
N MET A 124 -16.97 4.06 -0.22
CA MET A 124 -16.62 5.39 -0.71
C MET A 124 -17.85 6.31 -0.74
N LYS A 125 -18.99 5.83 -1.23
CA LYS A 125 -20.26 6.56 -1.27
C LYS A 125 -20.72 6.94 0.14
N LYS A 126 -20.64 6.01 1.11
CA LYS A 126 -21.03 6.25 2.50
C LYS A 126 -20.21 7.35 3.14
N PHE A 127 -18.94 7.49 2.74
CA PHE A 127 -18.04 8.54 3.19
C PHE A 127 -18.01 9.78 2.28
N ASN A 128 -19.00 9.92 1.40
CA ASN A 128 -19.18 11.08 0.50
C ASN A 128 -17.99 11.31 -0.46
N ILE A 129 -17.30 10.25 -0.87
CA ILE A 129 -16.27 10.32 -1.91
C ILE A 129 -16.97 10.31 -3.26
N SER A 130 -16.84 11.40 -4.03
CA SER A 130 -17.37 11.52 -5.39
C SER A 130 -16.30 11.13 -6.42
N TYR A 131 -16.69 10.36 -7.44
CA TYR A 131 -15.79 9.92 -8.51
C TYR A 131 -16.59 9.54 -9.77
N ASN A 132 -15.91 9.48 -10.91
CA ASN A 132 -16.41 8.91 -12.15
C ASN A 132 -15.99 7.43 -12.30
N THR A 133 -14.76 7.12 -11.87
CA THR A 133 -14.19 5.76 -11.86
C THR A 133 -13.51 5.50 -10.54
N ALA A 134 -13.55 4.26 -10.06
CA ALA A 134 -12.90 3.87 -8.81
C ALA A 134 -12.38 2.43 -8.86
N GLY A 135 -11.44 2.11 -7.97
CA GLY A 135 -10.91 0.77 -7.77
C GLY A 135 -10.26 0.62 -6.40
N GLU A 136 -10.00 -0.62 -6.03
CA GLU A 136 -9.37 -0.95 -4.75
C GLU A 136 -8.32 -2.05 -4.94
N ASN A 137 -7.21 -1.94 -4.23
CA ASN A 137 -6.25 -3.02 -3.95
C ASN A 137 -6.15 -3.20 -2.44
N ILE A 138 -6.12 -4.44 -1.98
CA ILE A 138 -5.85 -4.78 -0.58
C ILE A 138 -4.67 -5.75 -0.50
N ALA A 139 -3.92 -5.69 0.60
CA ALA A 139 -2.85 -6.63 0.90
C ALA A 139 -2.69 -6.79 2.42
N MET A 140 -2.10 -7.91 2.83
CA MET A 140 -1.92 -8.26 4.24
C MET A 140 -0.59 -8.98 4.44
N GLY A 141 0.16 -8.55 5.45
CA GLY A 141 1.39 -9.22 5.89
C GLY A 141 2.69 -8.58 5.43
N GLN A 142 2.71 -7.83 4.34
CA GLN A 142 3.91 -7.11 3.88
C GLN A 142 4.31 -6.05 4.91
N LYS A 143 5.60 -5.95 5.19
CA LYS A 143 6.13 -5.13 6.28
C LYS A 143 6.51 -3.71 5.85
N THR A 144 6.71 -3.50 4.55
CA THR A 144 7.17 -2.23 4.00
C THR A 144 6.38 -1.80 2.77
N PRO A 145 6.35 -0.50 2.44
CA PRO A 145 5.78 0.00 1.18
C PRO A 145 6.37 -0.68 -0.07
N SER A 146 7.67 -0.97 -0.05
CA SER A 146 8.34 -1.65 -1.16
C SER A 146 7.85 -3.08 -1.35
N GLU A 147 7.70 -3.84 -0.25
CA GLU A 147 7.19 -5.21 -0.30
C GLU A 147 5.75 -5.26 -0.82
N VAL A 148 4.86 -4.40 -0.31
CA VAL A 148 3.47 -4.41 -0.75
C VAL A 148 3.33 -3.96 -2.20
N MET A 149 4.11 -2.96 -2.64
CA MET A 149 4.13 -2.55 -4.04
C MET A 149 4.59 -3.67 -4.96
N ASN A 150 5.64 -4.40 -4.57
CA ASN A 150 6.13 -5.56 -5.33
C ASN A 150 5.04 -6.64 -5.45
N SER A 151 4.35 -6.95 -4.34
CA SER A 151 3.24 -7.92 -4.35
C SER A 151 2.12 -7.48 -5.30
N TRP A 152 1.67 -6.22 -5.23
CA TRP A 152 0.64 -5.71 -6.12
C TRP A 152 1.06 -5.70 -7.60
N MET A 153 2.30 -5.33 -7.91
CA MET A 153 2.78 -5.29 -9.29
C MET A 153 2.98 -6.68 -9.91
N ASN A 154 3.15 -7.71 -9.09
CA ASN A 154 3.25 -9.11 -9.55
C ASN A 154 1.88 -9.79 -9.72
N SER A 155 0.80 -9.17 -9.25
CA SER A 155 -0.59 -9.62 -9.44
C SER A 155 -1.24 -8.85 -10.60
N SER A 156 -1.78 -9.55 -11.59
CA SER A 156 -2.34 -8.93 -12.78
C SER A 156 -3.50 -7.99 -12.48
N GLY A 157 -4.40 -8.37 -11.56
CA GLY A 157 -5.53 -7.56 -11.14
C GLY A 157 -5.12 -6.29 -10.40
N HIS A 158 -4.23 -6.42 -9.41
CA HIS A 158 -3.72 -5.27 -8.66
C HIS A 158 -2.91 -4.32 -9.54
N ARG A 159 -2.05 -4.88 -10.40
CA ARG A 159 -1.28 -4.11 -11.38
C ARG A 159 -2.19 -3.33 -12.33
N ALA A 160 -3.29 -3.93 -12.79
CA ALA A 160 -4.24 -3.26 -13.68
C ALA A 160 -4.85 -2.00 -13.03
N ASN A 161 -5.16 -2.04 -11.73
CA ASN A 161 -5.60 -0.86 -10.98
C ASN A 161 -4.51 0.21 -10.91
N ILE A 162 -3.27 -0.16 -10.55
CA ILE A 162 -2.15 0.79 -10.45
C ILE A 162 -1.89 1.49 -11.79
N LEU A 163 -2.01 0.76 -12.91
CA LEU A 163 -1.75 1.27 -14.25
C LEU A 163 -3.00 1.74 -15.00
N ASN A 164 -4.14 1.87 -14.32
CA ASN A 164 -5.35 2.39 -14.97
C ASN A 164 -5.20 3.89 -15.26
N SER A 165 -5.35 4.27 -16.53
CA SER A 165 -5.16 5.63 -17.00
C SER A 165 -6.27 6.60 -16.57
N THR A 166 -7.43 6.07 -16.17
CA THR A 166 -8.59 6.89 -15.76
C THR A 166 -8.48 7.41 -14.34
N TYR A 167 -7.60 6.85 -13.52
CA TYR A 167 -7.41 7.31 -12.15
C TYR A 167 -6.50 8.54 -12.08
N THR A 168 -6.84 9.45 -11.17
CA THR A 168 -6.13 10.71 -10.92
C THR A 168 -5.70 10.87 -9.47
N GLU A 169 -6.38 10.20 -8.54
CA GLU A 169 -6.14 10.33 -7.11
C GLU A 169 -6.02 8.95 -6.45
N LEU A 170 -5.22 8.89 -5.38
CA LEU A 170 -4.94 7.70 -4.58
C LEU A 170 -5.21 7.97 -3.10
N GLY A 171 -5.93 7.08 -2.45
CA GLY A 171 -5.99 6.96 -1.00
C GLY A 171 -5.21 5.74 -0.53
N VAL A 172 -4.43 5.88 0.53
CA VAL A 172 -3.64 4.79 1.11
C VAL A 172 -4.02 4.60 2.56
N GLY A 173 -4.44 3.39 2.92
CA GLY A 173 -4.74 2.95 4.28
C GLY A 173 -3.72 1.94 4.76
N ILE A 174 -3.26 2.12 6.01
CA ILE A 174 -2.27 1.26 6.65
C ILE A 174 -2.67 1.08 8.12
N GLN A 175 -2.94 -0.16 8.50
CA GLN A 175 -3.27 -0.50 9.87
C GLN A 175 -2.52 -1.76 10.30
N LYS A 176 -2.20 -1.86 11.58
CA LYS A 176 -1.47 -2.99 12.14
C LYS A 176 -2.31 -3.63 13.24
N ASP A 177 -2.44 -4.96 13.19
CA ASP A 177 -3.13 -5.71 14.23
C ASP A 177 -2.25 -5.91 15.47
N SER A 178 -2.81 -6.52 16.51
CA SER A 178 -2.12 -6.81 17.77
C SER A 178 -0.96 -7.80 17.64
N ASN A 179 -0.91 -8.57 16.57
CA ASN A 179 0.14 -9.54 16.27
C ASN A 179 1.26 -8.93 15.42
N GLY A 180 1.09 -7.67 15.01
CA GLY A 180 2.05 -6.97 14.17
C GLY A 180 1.83 -7.15 12.67
N THR A 181 0.76 -7.82 12.24
CA THR A 181 0.40 -7.97 10.83
C THR A 181 -0.12 -6.64 10.29
N ILE A 182 0.42 -6.20 9.16
CA ILE A 182 0.01 -4.95 8.52
C ILE A 182 -1.03 -5.24 7.44
N TYR A 183 -2.10 -4.47 7.46
CA TYR A 183 -3.16 -4.47 6.45
C TYR A 183 -3.06 -3.19 5.64
N TRP A 184 -3.02 -3.35 4.33
CA TRP A 184 -2.84 -2.28 3.35
C TRP A 184 -4.07 -2.15 2.47
N THR A 185 -4.48 -0.93 2.22
CA THR A 185 -5.56 -0.62 1.27
C THR A 185 -5.13 0.53 0.37
N GLN A 186 -5.24 0.32 -0.94
CA GLN A 186 -5.21 1.39 -1.94
C GLN A 186 -6.64 1.60 -2.45
N MET A 187 -7.12 2.82 -2.44
CA MET A 187 -8.34 3.23 -3.12
C MET A 187 -7.98 4.22 -4.21
N PHE A 188 -8.45 3.98 -5.41
CA PHE A 188 -8.20 4.81 -6.59
C PHE A 188 -9.48 5.48 -7.01
N ILE A 189 -9.41 6.76 -7.40
CA ILE A 189 -10.53 7.46 -8.05
C ILE A 189 -10.05 8.26 -9.25
N GLY A 190 -10.95 8.41 -10.25
CA GLY A 190 -10.85 9.36 -11.35
C GLY A 190 -12.01 10.34 -11.30
N ARG A 191 -11.73 11.60 -11.53
CA ARG A 191 -12.71 12.69 -11.59
C ARG A 191 -12.73 13.34 -12.97
#